data_88aa677784174a899a1a56f90ddd2ee6
#
_entry.id   88aa677784174a899a1a56f90ddd2ee6
#
_cell.length_a   1.000
_cell.length_b   1.000
_cell.length_c   1.000
_cell.angle_alpha   90.00
_cell.angle_beta   90.00
_cell.angle_gamma   90.00
#
_symmetry.space_group_name_H-M   'P 1'
#
loop_
_entity.id
_entity.type
_entity.pdbx_description
1 polymer ?
#
loop_
_entity_poly.entity_id
_entity_poly.type
_entity_poly.pdbx_seq_one_letter_code
_entity_poly.pdbx_strand_id
1 'polypeptide(L)'
;MQIIDGKAVSKAVKEQVKQRCEELKAQGITPGLAVIIVGDDSASQVYVRNKERACEECGFYSVKYALPAATTQQELNSLVEKLNNDPKINGILCQLPLPEHLDDKEVINRIDPIKDVDAFHPVNVGAIMIGDYNFLPCTPAGVMELIHSTGVEISGKKAVVMGRSNIVGKPMSMLLLHENATVEITHSKTKNLADVTKTADILVAAIGKAKFVTADMIKDLSLIHISEPTR
;
A
#
# COMPACT_ATOMS: atom_id res chain seq x y z
N MET A 1 27.54 -2.17 3.78
CA MET A 1 26.10 -1.90 3.88
C MET A 1 25.69 -1.05 2.69
N GLN A 2 24.72 -1.48 1.89
CA GLN A 2 24.16 -0.72 0.78
C GLN A 2 22.80 -0.17 1.23
N ILE A 3 22.53 1.10 0.96
CA ILE A 3 21.24 1.73 1.25
C ILE A 3 20.43 1.77 -0.03
N ILE A 4 19.17 1.33 0.04
CA ILE A 4 18.25 1.42 -1.09
C ILE A 4 17.77 2.89 -1.20
N ASP A 5 18.02 3.52 -2.35
CA ASP A 5 17.52 4.88 -2.59
C ASP A 5 16.05 4.85 -3.05
N GLY A 6 15.12 4.89 -2.10
CA GLY A 6 13.70 4.90 -2.38
C GLY A 6 13.22 6.11 -3.19
N LYS A 7 13.94 7.24 -3.16
CA LYS A 7 13.59 8.40 -4.02
C LYS A 7 13.92 8.13 -5.47
N ALA A 8 15.06 7.49 -5.74
CA ALA A 8 15.45 7.10 -7.11
C ALA A 8 14.47 6.07 -7.67
N VAL A 9 14.12 5.04 -6.88
CA VAL A 9 13.12 4.02 -7.27
C VAL A 9 11.76 4.66 -7.55
N SER A 10 11.26 5.49 -6.64
CA SER A 10 9.99 6.21 -6.82
C SER A 10 9.98 7.10 -8.07
N LYS A 11 11.09 7.76 -8.39
CA LYS A 11 11.21 8.56 -9.59
C LYS A 11 11.12 7.70 -10.86
N ALA A 12 11.81 6.56 -10.88
CA ALA A 12 11.76 5.63 -12.01
C ALA A 12 10.35 5.07 -12.25
N VAL A 13 9.67 4.65 -11.17
CA VAL A 13 8.27 4.16 -11.26
C VAL A 13 7.34 5.26 -11.76
N LYS A 14 7.45 6.49 -11.26
CA LYS A 14 6.61 7.61 -11.73
C LYS A 14 6.82 7.92 -13.22
N GLU A 15 8.05 7.82 -13.71
CA GLU A 15 8.33 8.04 -15.12
C GLU A 15 7.68 6.98 -16.01
N GLN A 16 7.73 5.71 -15.62
CA GLN A 16 7.03 4.61 -16.31
C GLN A 16 5.51 4.83 -16.30
N VAL A 17 4.94 5.21 -15.15
CA VAL A 17 3.50 5.50 -15.03
C VAL A 17 3.10 6.67 -15.90
N LYS A 18 3.91 7.74 -15.95
CA LYS A 18 3.67 8.89 -16.81
C LYS A 18 3.65 8.49 -18.29
N GLN A 19 4.66 7.75 -18.74
CA GLN A 19 4.70 7.24 -20.12
C GLN A 19 3.45 6.42 -20.46
N ARG A 20 3.04 5.51 -19.55
CA ARG A 20 1.83 4.71 -19.74
C ARG A 20 0.57 5.57 -19.79
N CYS A 21 0.50 6.62 -18.99
CA CYS A 21 -0.59 7.56 -19.00
C CYS A 21 -0.69 8.33 -20.34
N GLU A 22 0.45 8.73 -20.90
CA GLU A 22 0.51 9.37 -22.22
C GLU A 22 0.04 8.44 -23.35
N GLU A 23 0.43 7.16 -23.31
CA GLU A 23 -0.04 6.14 -24.25
C GLU A 23 -1.56 5.95 -24.19
N LEU A 24 -2.16 5.92 -22.99
CA LEU A 24 -3.59 5.83 -22.81
C LEU A 24 -4.32 7.06 -23.31
N LYS A 25 -3.77 8.26 -23.05
CA LYS A 25 -4.33 9.52 -23.54
C LYS A 25 -4.34 9.59 -25.06
N ALA A 26 -3.32 9.07 -25.72
CA ALA A 26 -3.28 8.98 -27.18
C ALA A 26 -4.42 8.09 -27.73
N GLN A 27 -4.97 7.19 -26.92
CA GLN A 27 -6.13 6.33 -27.22
C GLN A 27 -7.46 6.96 -26.74
N GLY A 28 -7.44 8.21 -26.25
CA GLY A 28 -8.63 8.89 -25.73
C GLY A 28 -9.01 8.51 -24.28
N ILE A 29 -8.15 7.77 -23.56
CA ILE A 29 -8.40 7.30 -22.19
C ILE A 29 -7.57 8.15 -21.23
N THR A 30 -8.23 8.83 -20.29
CA THR A 30 -7.54 9.54 -19.20
C THR A 30 -7.82 8.81 -17.89
N PRO A 31 -6.80 8.21 -17.25
CA PRO A 31 -6.99 7.56 -15.96
C PRO A 31 -7.49 8.55 -14.90
N GLY A 32 -8.52 8.17 -14.16
CA GLY A 32 -9.17 9.00 -13.16
C GLY A 32 -9.10 8.42 -11.77
N LEU A 33 -8.63 9.22 -10.79
CA LEU A 33 -8.56 8.86 -9.38
C LEU A 33 -9.39 9.82 -8.53
N ALA A 34 -10.30 9.27 -7.74
CA ALA A 34 -10.99 10.00 -6.67
C ALA A 34 -10.33 9.71 -5.32
N VAL A 35 -9.95 10.74 -4.61
CA VAL A 35 -9.38 10.65 -3.25
C VAL A 35 -10.36 11.26 -2.27
N ILE A 36 -10.84 10.47 -1.32
CA ILE A 36 -11.74 10.89 -0.25
C ILE A 36 -10.91 11.05 1.04
N ILE A 37 -11.07 12.18 1.71
CA ILE A 37 -10.53 12.42 3.05
C ILE A 37 -11.63 13.00 3.92
N VAL A 38 -11.78 12.51 5.16
CA VAL A 38 -12.77 12.99 6.12
C VAL A 38 -12.04 13.54 7.34
N GLY A 39 -12.35 14.79 7.70
CA GLY A 39 -11.73 15.48 8.83
C GLY A 39 -10.36 16.08 8.52
N ASP A 40 -9.65 16.49 9.59
CA ASP A 40 -8.47 17.34 9.51
C ASP A 40 -7.19 16.66 10.04
N ASP A 41 -7.11 15.32 10.00
CA ASP A 41 -5.90 14.62 10.41
C ASP A 41 -4.69 15.09 9.59
N SER A 42 -3.70 15.66 10.29
CA SER A 42 -2.54 16.32 9.65
C SER A 42 -1.68 15.38 8.83
N ALA A 43 -1.53 14.12 9.27
CA ALA A 43 -0.76 13.11 8.54
C ALA A 43 -1.48 12.72 7.24
N SER A 44 -2.79 12.47 7.31
CA SER A 44 -3.64 12.18 6.17
C SER A 44 -3.61 13.31 5.13
N GLN A 45 -3.63 14.57 5.56
CA GLN A 45 -3.53 15.75 4.67
C GLN A 45 -2.21 15.77 3.89
N VAL A 46 -1.09 15.41 4.52
CA VAL A 46 0.23 15.32 3.85
C VAL A 46 0.21 14.21 2.80
N TYR A 47 -0.33 13.03 3.13
CA TYR A 47 -0.42 11.91 2.19
C TYR A 47 -1.30 12.24 0.98
N VAL A 48 -2.47 12.83 1.21
CA VAL A 48 -3.38 13.22 0.13
C VAL A 48 -2.73 14.26 -0.79
N ARG A 49 -2.06 15.29 -0.24
CA ARG A 49 -1.34 16.28 -1.03
C ARG A 49 -0.23 15.67 -1.90
N ASN A 50 0.51 14.71 -1.35
CA ASN A 50 1.56 14.03 -2.10
C ASN A 50 0.96 13.16 -3.23
N LYS A 51 -0.20 12.52 -3.00
CA LYS A 51 -0.94 11.77 -4.02
C LYS A 51 -1.46 12.68 -5.13
N GLU A 52 -2.08 13.81 -4.78
CA GLU A 52 -2.55 14.81 -5.76
C GLU A 52 -1.40 15.25 -6.67
N ARG A 53 -0.28 15.64 -6.08
CA ARG A 53 0.91 16.06 -6.83
C ARG A 53 1.46 14.95 -7.74
N ALA A 54 1.52 13.71 -7.25
CA ALA A 54 1.97 12.58 -8.06
C ALA A 54 1.02 12.30 -9.24
N CYS A 55 -0.30 12.42 -9.03
CA CYS A 55 -1.29 12.31 -10.09
C CYS A 55 -1.11 13.40 -11.17
N GLU A 56 -0.89 14.65 -10.75
CA GLU A 56 -0.60 15.76 -11.67
C GLU A 56 0.68 15.50 -12.47
N GLU A 57 1.77 15.11 -11.80
CA GLU A 57 3.06 14.79 -12.44
C GLU A 57 2.93 13.65 -13.46
N CYS A 58 2.09 12.64 -13.20
CA CYS A 58 1.87 11.51 -14.09
C CYS A 58 0.75 11.73 -15.12
N GLY A 59 0.01 12.81 -15.00
CA GLY A 59 -1.04 13.18 -15.97
C GLY A 59 -2.39 12.51 -15.75
N PHE A 60 -2.72 12.10 -14.53
CA PHE A 60 -4.05 11.59 -14.15
C PHE A 60 -5.08 12.72 -14.05
N TYR A 61 -6.34 12.38 -14.31
CA TYR A 61 -7.47 13.15 -13.81
C TYR A 61 -7.64 12.80 -12.32
N SER A 62 -7.39 13.75 -11.44
CA SER A 62 -7.49 13.54 -9.99
C SER A 62 -8.50 14.48 -9.37
N VAL A 63 -9.41 13.93 -8.56
CA VAL A 63 -10.42 14.70 -7.84
C VAL A 63 -10.34 14.37 -6.36
N LYS A 64 -10.25 15.43 -5.53
CA LYS A 64 -10.25 15.32 -4.07
C LYS A 64 -11.61 15.70 -3.51
N TYR A 65 -12.11 14.87 -2.62
CA TYR A 65 -13.29 15.10 -1.81
C TYR A 65 -12.87 15.26 -0.35
N ALA A 66 -12.70 16.51 0.08
CA ALA A 66 -12.42 16.85 1.47
C ALA A 66 -13.75 17.06 2.20
N LEU A 67 -14.10 16.08 3.03
CA LEU A 67 -15.36 16.07 3.79
C LEU A 67 -15.13 16.57 5.22
N PRO A 68 -16.09 17.31 5.81
CA PRO A 68 -16.02 17.72 7.21
C PRO A 68 -15.90 16.53 8.17
N ALA A 69 -15.28 16.73 9.32
CA ALA A 69 -15.19 15.70 10.37
C ALA A 69 -16.58 15.23 10.87
N ALA A 70 -17.62 16.06 10.74
CA ALA A 70 -19.00 15.72 11.11
C ALA A 70 -19.78 14.96 10.03
N THR A 71 -19.15 14.63 8.90
CA THR A 71 -19.79 13.85 7.83
C THR A 71 -20.36 12.54 8.36
N THR A 72 -21.62 12.28 8.00
CA THR A 72 -22.30 11.03 8.41
C THR A 72 -21.87 9.85 7.54
N GLN A 73 -22.06 8.63 8.07
CA GLN A 73 -21.83 7.40 7.31
C GLN A 73 -22.65 7.37 6.01
N GLN A 74 -23.89 7.84 6.05
CA GLN A 74 -24.78 7.86 4.89
C GLN A 74 -24.27 8.80 3.80
N GLU A 75 -23.80 9.99 4.16
CA GLU A 75 -23.22 10.96 3.19
C GLU A 75 -21.98 10.39 2.54
N LEU A 76 -21.08 9.79 3.33
CA LEU A 76 -19.86 9.16 2.82
C LEU A 76 -20.19 8.00 1.88
N ASN A 77 -21.13 7.13 2.27
CA ASN A 77 -21.59 6.01 1.45
C ASN A 77 -22.20 6.48 0.11
N SER A 78 -23.01 7.52 0.16
CA SER A 78 -23.64 8.11 -1.04
C SER A 78 -22.58 8.68 -2.00
N LEU A 79 -21.52 9.27 -1.47
CA LEU A 79 -20.40 9.74 -2.29
C LEU A 79 -19.69 8.55 -2.95
N VAL A 80 -19.41 7.48 -2.22
CA VAL A 80 -18.76 6.28 -2.78
C VAL A 80 -19.61 5.66 -3.90
N GLU A 81 -20.93 5.55 -3.69
CA GLU A 81 -21.84 5.05 -4.73
C GLU A 81 -21.84 5.93 -6.00
N LYS A 82 -21.83 7.24 -5.81
CA LYS A 82 -21.69 8.18 -6.93
C LYS A 82 -20.39 7.97 -7.70
N LEU A 83 -19.28 7.77 -7.00
CA LEU A 83 -17.97 7.55 -7.61
C LEU A 83 -17.85 6.18 -8.28
N ASN A 84 -18.47 5.14 -7.72
CA ASN A 84 -18.58 3.84 -8.37
C ASN A 84 -19.26 3.93 -9.75
N ASN A 85 -20.25 4.81 -9.88
CA ASN A 85 -21.01 5.00 -11.12
C ASN A 85 -20.43 6.08 -12.04
N ASP A 86 -19.38 6.79 -11.63
CA ASP A 86 -18.75 7.83 -12.48
C ASP A 86 -17.78 7.17 -13.48
N PRO A 87 -18.06 7.29 -14.81
CA PRO A 87 -17.19 6.70 -15.82
C PRO A 87 -15.83 7.40 -15.96
N LYS A 88 -15.67 8.60 -15.39
CA LYS A 88 -14.39 9.33 -15.35
C LYS A 88 -13.47 8.86 -14.23
N ILE A 89 -13.99 8.08 -13.28
CA ILE A 89 -13.25 7.59 -12.12
C ILE A 89 -12.97 6.10 -12.31
N ASN A 90 -11.69 5.76 -12.45
CA ASN A 90 -11.21 4.40 -12.58
C ASN A 90 -10.70 3.83 -11.25
N GLY A 91 -10.37 4.70 -10.29
CA GLY A 91 -9.91 4.34 -8.97
C GLY A 91 -10.50 5.22 -7.88
N ILE A 92 -10.82 4.62 -6.73
CA ILE A 92 -11.32 5.29 -5.54
C ILE A 92 -10.39 4.95 -4.39
N LEU A 93 -9.96 5.99 -3.68
CA LEU A 93 -9.15 5.88 -2.48
C LEU A 93 -9.85 6.62 -1.34
N CYS A 94 -10.18 5.90 -0.28
CA CYS A 94 -10.66 6.51 0.96
C CYS A 94 -9.52 6.52 1.98
N GLN A 95 -9.00 7.72 2.28
CA GLN A 95 -7.85 7.86 3.16
C GLN A 95 -8.20 7.48 4.60
N LEU A 96 -7.54 6.46 5.12
CA LEU A 96 -7.65 6.04 6.51
C LEU A 96 -6.60 6.74 7.39
N PRO A 97 -6.87 6.89 8.71
CA PRO A 97 -8.09 6.50 9.42
C PRO A 97 -9.24 7.47 9.18
N LEU A 98 -10.47 6.98 9.29
CA LEU A 98 -11.67 7.81 9.36
C LEU A 98 -11.92 8.30 10.81
N PRO A 99 -12.75 9.36 11.02
CA PRO A 99 -13.27 9.70 12.34
C PRO A 99 -13.99 8.53 13.02
N GLU A 100 -13.86 8.39 14.34
CA GLU A 100 -14.31 7.23 15.13
C GLU A 100 -15.80 6.86 14.96
N HIS A 101 -16.66 7.80 14.58
CA HIS A 101 -18.08 7.56 14.36
C HIS A 101 -18.41 6.93 13.01
N LEU A 102 -17.42 6.78 12.13
CA LEU A 102 -17.56 6.15 10.82
C LEU A 102 -16.99 4.72 10.83
N ASP A 103 -17.63 3.82 10.12
CA ASP A 103 -17.18 2.44 9.96
C ASP A 103 -16.30 2.29 8.70
N ASP A 104 -14.99 2.18 8.90
CA ASP A 104 -14.01 1.96 7.83
C ASP A 104 -14.37 0.74 6.96
N LYS A 105 -14.87 -0.33 7.58
CA LYS A 105 -15.20 -1.58 6.87
C LYS A 105 -16.42 -1.40 5.97
N GLU A 106 -17.40 -0.63 6.42
CA GLU A 106 -18.58 -0.36 5.61
C GLU A 106 -18.20 0.42 4.36
N VAL A 107 -17.33 1.42 4.49
CA VAL A 107 -16.83 2.22 3.36
C VAL A 107 -16.02 1.35 2.39
N ILE A 108 -15.05 0.58 2.91
CA ILE A 108 -14.23 -0.32 2.10
C ILE A 108 -15.10 -1.30 1.30
N ASN A 109 -16.07 -1.94 1.97
CA ASN A 109 -16.96 -2.91 1.33
C ASN A 109 -17.93 -2.29 0.29
N ARG A 110 -18.09 -0.97 0.30
CA ARG A 110 -18.96 -0.25 -0.63
C ARG A 110 -18.24 0.22 -1.88
N ILE A 111 -16.92 0.37 -1.83
CA ILE A 111 -16.12 0.66 -3.03
C ILE A 111 -16.21 -0.55 -3.97
N ASP A 112 -16.49 -0.29 -5.26
CA ASP A 112 -16.45 -1.35 -6.27
C ASP A 112 -15.05 -1.98 -6.29
N PRO A 113 -14.91 -3.31 -6.13
CA PRO A 113 -13.61 -3.98 -6.14
C PRO A 113 -12.72 -3.64 -7.33
N ILE A 114 -13.31 -3.35 -8.50
CA ILE A 114 -12.57 -2.96 -9.70
C ILE A 114 -12.06 -1.50 -9.65
N LYS A 115 -12.50 -0.72 -8.67
CA LYS A 115 -12.06 0.66 -8.43
C LYS A 115 -11.32 0.84 -7.10
N ASP A 116 -11.22 -0.22 -6.28
CA ASP A 116 -10.50 -0.20 -4.99
C ASP A 116 -8.99 -0.27 -5.21
N VAL A 117 -8.37 0.89 -5.39
CA VAL A 117 -6.93 0.98 -5.69
C VAL A 117 -6.02 0.71 -4.48
N ASP A 118 -6.56 0.67 -3.27
CA ASP A 118 -5.82 0.25 -2.07
C ASP A 118 -5.88 -1.28 -1.85
N ALA A 119 -6.75 -1.99 -2.60
CA ALA A 119 -6.97 -3.43 -2.51
C ALA A 119 -7.34 -3.91 -1.09
N PHE A 120 -8.17 -3.14 -0.38
CA PHE A 120 -8.63 -3.46 0.98
C PHE A 120 -9.97 -4.18 0.97
N HIS A 121 -10.74 -4.11 -0.12
CA HIS A 121 -12.00 -4.83 -0.27
C HIS A 121 -11.75 -6.35 -0.16
N PRO A 122 -12.59 -7.11 0.56
CA PRO A 122 -12.40 -8.55 0.79
C PRO A 122 -12.21 -9.36 -0.51
N VAL A 123 -12.85 -8.98 -1.60
CA VAL A 123 -12.64 -9.60 -2.93
C VAL A 123 -11.20 -9.43 -3.39
N ASN A 124 -10.64 -8.22 -3.30
CA ASN A 124 -9.25 -7.95 -3.68
C ASN A 124 -8.26 -8.63 -2.75
N VAL A 125 -8.54 -8.67 -1.44
CA VAL A 125 -7.73 -9.43 -0.48
C VAL A 125 -7.71 -10.92 -0.84
N GLY A 126 -8.86 -11.49 -1.21
CA GLY A 126 -8.96 -12.87 -1.70
C GLY A 126 -8.17 -13.08 -2.99
N ALA A 127 -8.28 -12.16 -3.93
CA ALA A 127 -7.53 -12.17 -5.19
C ALA A 127 -6.01 -12.15 -4.96
N ILE A 128 -5.52 -11.33 -4.03
CA ILE A 128 -4.11 -11.32 -3.63
C ILE A 128 -3.70 -12.68 -3.04
N MET A 129 -4.55 -13.29 -2.22
CA MET A 129 -4.24 -14.58 -1.60
C MET A 129 -4.02 -15.69 -2.64
N ILE A 130 -4.79 -15.69 -3.73
CA ILE A 130 -4.70 -16.70 -4.80
C ILE A 130 -3.76 -16.31 -5.95
N GLY A 131 -3.23 -15.10 -5.96
CA GLY A 131 -2.32 -14.61 -7.01
C GLY A 131 -3.00 -14.09 -8.27
N ASP A 132 -4.33 -13.89 -8.27
CA ASP A 132 -5.12 -13.38 -9.39
C ASP A 132 -5.70 -11.99 -9.05
N TYR A 133 -4.83 -11.00 -8.97
CA TYR A 133 -5.16 -9.67 -8.50
C TYR A 133 -4.97 -8.59 -9.58
N ASN A 134 -5.86 -7.59 -9.57
CA ASN A 134 -5.72 -6.38 -10.39
C ASN A 134 -5.00 -5.25 -9.65
N PHE A 135 -5.22 -5.13 -8.35
CA PHE A 135 -4.63 -4.11 -7.50
C PHE A 135 -3.88 -4.72 -6.33
N LEU A 136 -2.87 -4.00 -5.87
CA LEU A 136 -2.08 -4.33 -4.69
C LEU A 136 -2.09 -3.15 -3.72
N PRO A 137 -2.10 -3.40 -2.41
CA PRO A 137 -1.90 -2.34 -1.44
C PRO A 137 -0.56 -1.62 -1.70
N CYS A 138 -0.59 -0.30 -1.76
CA CYS A 138 0.56 0.50 -2.21
C CYS A 138 1.83 0.27 -1.40
N THR A 139 1.72 0.07 -0.08
CA THR A 139 2.90 -0.16 0.78
C THR A 139 3.58 -1.49 0.48
N PRO A 140 2.90 -2.64 0.46
CA PRO A 140 3.51 -3.91 0.03
C PRO A 140 4.08 -3.86 -1.39
N ALA A 141 3.35 -3.29 -2.35
CA ALA A 141 3.83 -3.14 -3.72
C ALA A 141 5.12 -2.31 -3.78
N GLY A 142 5.15 -1.18 -3.08
CA GLY A 142 6.36 -0.34 -3.00
C GLY A 142 7.55 -1.03 -2.35
N VAL A 143 7.31 -1.89 -1.34
CA VAL A 143 8.38 -2.71 -0.73
C VAL A 143 8.92 -3.73 -1.73
N MET A 144 8.07 -4.37 -2.54
CA MET A 144 8.52 -5.28 -3.60
C MET A 144 9.38 -4.54 -4.65
N GLU A 145 8.97 -3.35 -5.09
CA GLU A 145 9.77 -2.51 -5.99
C GLU A 145 11.16 -2.18 -5.40
N LEU A 146 11.23 -1.88 -4.10
CA LEU A 146 12.50 -1.65 -3.42
C LEU A 146 13.36 -2.91 -3.38
N ILE A 147 12.79 -4.07 -3.11
CA ILE A 147 13.51 -5.36 -3.12
C ILE A 147 14.03 -5.64 -4.54
N HIS A 148 13.18 -5.55 -5.55
CA HIS A 148 13.58 -5.77 -6.96
C HIS A 148 14.71 -4.84 -7.41
N SER A 149 14.68 -3.58 -6.96
CA SER A 149 15.72 -2.60 -7.29
C SER A 149 17.12 -2.99 -6.80
N THR A 150 17.22 -3.91 -5.85
CA THR A 150 18.51 -4.42 -5.36
C THR A 150 19.10 -5.54 -6.21
N GLY A 151 18.30 -6.16 -7.09
CA GLY A 151 18.69 -7.33 -7.86
C GLY A 151 18.80 -8.62 -7.02
N VAL A 152 18.33 -8.63 -5.77
CA VAL A 152 18.31 -9.83 -4.93
C VAL A 152 17.28 -10.81 -5.48
N GLU A 153 17.69 -12.04 -5.71
CA GLU A 153 16.79 -13.14 -6.05
C GLU A 153 15.94 -13.50 -4.82
N ILE A 154 14.62 -13.43 -4.96
CA ILE A 154 13.68 -13.73 -3.87
C ILE A 154 13.39 -15.23 -3.79
N SER A 155 13.39 -15.93 -4.92
CA SER A 155 13.10 -17.35 -5.00
C SER A 155 14.05 -18.17 -4.11
N GLY A 156 13.47 -19.08 -3.31
CA GLY A 156 14.18 -19.92 -2.38
C GLY A 156 14.71 -19.22 -1.12
N LYS A 157 14.53 -17.91 -0.96
CA LYS A 157 14.95 -17.16 0.23
C LYS A 157 13.97 -17.34 1.38
N LYS A 158 14.48 -17.24 2.59
CA LYS A 158 13.65 -17.14 3.79
C LYS A 158 13.31 -15.67 4.04
N ALA A 159 12.03 -15.34 3.95
CA ALA A 159 11.50 -14.01 4.26
C ALA A 159 10.78 -14.03 5.61
N VAL A 160 11.07 -13.05 6.47
CA VAL A 160 10.34 -12.83 7.70
C VAL A 160 9.64 -11.49 7.64
N VAL A 161 8.32 -11.51 7.83
CA VAL A 161 7.49 -10.31 7.87
C VAL A 161 7.04 -10.05 9.30
N MET A 162 7.50 -8.95 9.88
CA MET A 162 7.11 -8.51 11.21
C MET A 162 5.86 -7.66 11.12
N GLY A 163 4.74 -8.19 11.56
CA GLY A 163 3.41 -7.57 11.48
C GLY A 163 2.43 -8.41 10.68
N ARG A 164 1.15 -8.31 11.04
CA ARG A 164 0.06 -9.10 10.42
C ARG A 164 -1.19 -8.28 10.14
N SER A 165 -1.01 -7.00 9.85
CA SER A 165 -2.13 -6.14 9.45
C SER A 165 -2.69 -6.57 8.09
N ASN A 166 -3.98 -6.29 7.87
CA ASN A 166 -4.61 -6.61 6.59
C ASN A 166 -4.08 -5.71 5.45
N ILE A 167 -3.58 -4.52 5.82
CA ILE A 167 -3.15 -3.51 4.84
C ILE A 167 -1.66 -3.60 4.45
N VAL A 168 -0.81 -4.24 5.28
CA VAL A 168 0.62 -4.38 4.99
C VAL A 168 1.14 -5.80 5.23
N GLY A 169 1.09 -6.31 6.47
CA GLY A 169 1.80 -7.54 6.83
C GLY A 169 1.33 -8.78 6.06
N LYS A 170 0.03 -9.01 6.00
CA LYS A 170 -0.54 -10.14 5.26
C LYS A 170 -0.30 -10.04 3.75
N PRO A 171 -0.66 -8.93 3.07
CA PRO A 171 -0.40 -8.83 1.64
C PRO A 171 1.09 -8.89 1.30
N MET A 172 1.97 -8.26 2.09
CA MET A 172 3.42 -8.37 1.91
C MET A 172 3.90 -9.82 1.93
N SER A 173 3.35 -10.62 2.85
CA SER A 173 3.70 -12.04 2.96
C SER A 173 3.25 -12.83 1.72
N MET A 174 2.08 -12.51 1.17
CA MET A 174 1.59 -13.15 -0.06
C MET A 174 2.44 -12.76 -1.27
N LEU A 175 2.82 -11.50 -1.41
CA LEU A 175 3.67 -11.08 -2.52
C LEU A 175 5.03 -11.77 -2.51
N LEU A 176 5.67 -11.90 -1.36
CA LEU A 176 6.92 -12.66 -1.22
C LEU A 176 6.73 -14.16 -1.51
N LEU A 177 5.59 -14.74 -1.08
CA LEU A 177 5.25 -16.13 -1.37
C LEU A 177 5.05 -16.36 -2.87
N HIS A 178 4.39 -15.45 -3.57
CA HIS A 178 4.18 -15.53 -5.03
C HIS A 178 5.49 -15.49 -5.81
N GLU A 179 6.53 -14.88 -5.23
CA GLU A 179 7.89 -14.93 -5.78
C GLU A 179 8.76 -16.09 -5.24
N ASN A 180 8.10 -17.14 -4.74
CA ASN A 180 8.71 -18.38 -4.26
C ASN A 180 9.62 -18.21 -3.03
N ALA A 181 9.43 -17.19 -2.20
CA ALA A 181 10.06 -17.15 -0.89
C ALA A 181 9.40 -18.12 0.09
N THR A 182 10.16 -18.64 1.04
CA THR A 182 9.61 -19.27 2.25
C THR A 182 9.30 -18.19 3.26
N VAL A 183 8.02 -17.97 3.57
CA VAL A 183 7.59 -16.80 4.36
C VAL A 183 7.16 -17.18 5.76
N GLU A 184 7.69 -16.46 6.74
CA GLU A 184 7.30 -16.56 8.15
C GLU A 184 6.73 -15.19 8.63
N ILE A 185 5.50 -15.20 9.15
CA ILE A 185 4.83 -13.99 9.67
C ILE A 185 4.97 -13.96 11.20
N THR A 186 5.53 -12.88 11.73
CA THR A 186 5.64 -12.67 13.18
C THR A 186 4.72 -11.55 13.67
N HIS A 187 4.40 -11.59 14.96
CA HIS A 187 3.48 -10.65 15.58
C HIS A 187 3.75 -10.51 17.08
N SER A 188 3.00 -9.67 17.77
CA SER A 188 3.18 -9.37 19.21
C SER A 188 3.05 -10.56 20.16
N LYS A 189 2.61 -11.73 19.68
CA LYS A 189 2.51 -12.98 20.46
C LYS A 189 3.59 -14.00 20.06
N THR A 190 4.43 -13.67 19.08
CA THR A 190 5.55 -14.53 18.68
C THR A 190 6.56 -14.60 19.80
N LYS A 191 6.91 -15.83 20.22
CA LYS A 191 7.95 -16.06 21.21
C LYS A 191 9.32 -16.05 20.53
N ASN A 192 10.35 -15.63 21.25
CA ASN A 192 11.73 -15.62 20.78
C ASN A 192 11.89 -14.90 19.43
N LEU A 193 11.29 -13.73 19.31
CA LEU A 193 11.21 -12.98 18.05
C LEU A 193 12.58 -12.76 17.40
N ALA A 194 13.61 -12.44 18.20
CA ALA A 194 14.96 -12.23 17.69
C ALA A 194 15.53 -13.50 17.03
N ASP A 195 15.26 -14.68 17.58
CA ASP A 195 15.75 -15.94 17.01
C ASP A 195 15.06 -16.23 15.66
N VAL A 196 13.80 -15.86 15.52
CA VAL A 196 13.08 -15.98 14.24
C VAL A 196 13.64 -14.99 13.21
N THR A 197 13.76 -13.73 13.58
CA THR A 197 14.19 -12.68 12.63
C THR A 197 15.63 -12.84 12.16
N LYS A 198 16.53 -13.37 13.01
CA LYS A 198 17.93 -13.72 12.64
C LYS A 198 18.03 -14.75 11.52
N THR A 199 16.99 -15.52 11.25
CA THR A 199 17.04 -16.53 10.18
C THR A 199 16.68 -15.94 8.81
N ALA A 200 16.24 -14.69 8.76
CA ALA A 200 15.74 -14.06 7.54
C ALA A 200 16.85 -13.67 6.57
N ASP A 201 16.74 -14.07 5.32
CA ASP A 201 17.49 -13.49 4.20
C ASP A 201 16.87 -12.15 3.80
N ILE A 202 15.53 -12.05 3.91
CA ILE A 202 14.75 -10.81 3.67
C ILE A 202 13.91 -10.55 4.92
N LEU A 203 14.12 -9.40 5.56
CA LEU A 203 13.37 -8.97 6.73
C LEU A 203 12.53 -7.74 6.40
N VAL A 204 11.21 -7.83 6.56
CA VAL A 204 10.28 -6.71 6.41
C VAL A 204 9.66 -6.37 7.75
N ALA A 205 9.99 -5.20 8.30
CA ALA A 205 9.42 -4.71 9.55
C ALA A 205 8.24 -3.76 9.28
N ALA A 206 7.01 -4.27 9.43
CA ALA A 206 5.75 -3.56 9.20
C ALA A 206 4.94 -3.41 10.50
N ILE A 207 5.57 -2.90 11.56
CA ILE A 207 4.99 -2.83 12.91
C ILE A 207 4.73 -1.39 13.40
N GLY A 208 5.11 -0.37 12.61
CA GLY A 208 4.88 1.03 12.95
C GLY A 208 5.60 1.51 14.22
N LYS A 209 6.70 0.87 14.60
CA LYS A 209 7.51 1.23 15.77
C LYS A 209 8.94 1.53 15.35
N ALA A 210 9.32 2.79 15.41
CA ALA A 210 10.67 3.24 15.16
C ALA A 210 11.68 2.55 16.09
N LYS A 211 12.87 2.23 15.54
CA LYS A 211 14.00 1.65 16.29
C LYS A 211 13.69 0.33 17.01
N PHE A 212 12.64 -0.39 16.61
CA PHE A 212 12.29 -1.66 17.23
C PHE A 212 13.25 -2.79 16.80
N VAL A 213 13.68 -2.80 15.55
CA VAL A 213 14.64 -3.78 15.03
C VAL A 213 16.04 -3.38 15.49
N THR A 214 16.67 -4.28 16.25
CA THR A 214 18.03 -4.11 16.79
C THR A 214 19.03 -5.03 16.08
N ALA A 215 20.32 -4.79 16.21
CA ALA A 215 21.37 -5.57 15.54
C ALA A 215 21.33 -7.07 15.87
N ASP A 216 20.89 -7.43 17.07
CA ASP A 216 20.72 -8.80 17.51
C ASP A 216 19.51 -9.51 16.88
N MET A 217 18.66 -8.79 16.15
CA MET A 217 17.49 -9.30 15.44
C MET A 217 17.73 -9.54 13.94
N ILE A 218 18.91 -9.26 13.43
CA ILE A 218 19.22 -9.36 12.00
C ILE A 218 20.33 -10.36 11.72
N LYS A 219 20.29 -10.97 10.54
CA LYS A 219 21.35 -11.82 10.01
C LYS A 219 22.34 -10.97 9.20
N ASP A 220 23.61 -11.31 9.24
CA ASP A 220 24.60 -10.69 8.36
C ASP A 220 24.22 -10.88 6.89
N LEU A 221 24.40 -9.82 6.10
CA LEU A 221 24.07 -9.76 4.66
C LEU A 221 22.58 -9.93 4.31
N SER A 222 21.68 -9.83 5.29
CA SER A 222 20.24 -9.81 4.99
C SER A 222 19.80 -8.49 4.34
N LEU A 223 18.76 -8.57 3.50
CA LEU A 223 18.05 -7.40 3.01
C LEU A 223 17.00 -6.99 4.04
N ILE A 224 17.02 -5.73 4.47
CA ILE A 224 16.12 -5.24 5.52
C ILE A 224 15.32 -4.07 5.00
N HIS A 225 14.00 -4.15 5.10
CA HIS A 225 13.09 -3.01 4.92
C HIS A 225 12.34 -2.73 6.23
N ILE A 226 12.36 -1.47 6.66
CA ILE A 226 11.65 -1.01 7.84
C ILE A 226 10.64 0.03 7.39
N SER A 227 9.35 -0.30 7.50
CA SER A 227 8.26 0.65 7.26
C SER A 227 7.96 1.38 8.56
N GLU A 228 8.28 2.66 8.61
CA GLU A 228 7.94 3.54 9.73
C GLU A 228 6.82 4.50 9.31
N PRO A 229 5.89 4.84 10.23
CA PRO A 229 4.95 5.91 9.95
C PRO A 229 5.73 7.22 9.84
N THR A 230 5.56 7.91 8.74
CA THR A 230 6.02 9.30 8.59
C THR A 230 5.11 10.17 9.45
N ARG A 231 5.55 10.48 10.65
CA ARG A 231 4.92 11.44 11.54
C ARG A 231 5.73 12.71 11.60
#